data_c918d4195b8bf3e2bb1527bece89a50e
#
_entry.id   c918d4195b8bf3e2bb1527bece89a50e
#
_cell.length_a   1.000
_cell.length_b   1.000
_cell.length_c   1.000
_cell.angle_alpha   90.00
_cell.angle_beta   90.00
_cell.angle_gamma   90.00
#
_symmetry.space_group_name_H-M   'P 1'
#
loop_
_entity.id
_entity.type
_entity.pdbx_description
1 polymer ?
#
loop_
_entity_poly.entity_id
_entity_poly.type
_entity_poly.pdbx_seq_one_letter_code
_entity_poly.pdbx_strand_id
1 'polypeptide(L)'
;MNVRFSTQREKSVKADGGEFMAGNYVKSTEEKMKKSVEKISEELKHLRTGRASPAVLEDIKVDYYGTPTPVLQIAQITTEERQISIKPWERNLLGAIEKAILASDLGLTPVNDGNVVRISFPSPTTEQRQKWVKKAKEIIEEGKIAIRNIRRDVLKEVKDKKKDGEISEDDEKKIEKEIQNLTDKYIAELDKLFENKEKEIMEF
;
A
#
# COMPACT_ATOMS: atom_id res chain seq x y z
N MET A 1 1.95 10.34 63.14
CA MET A 1 2.88 10.89 62.14
C MET A 1 3.07 9.89 60.98
N ASN A 2 1.96 9.50 60.26
CA ASN A 2 2.00 8.40 59.28
C ASN A 2 0.99 8.53 58.12
N VAL A 3 0.66 9.75 57.67
CA VAL A 3 -0.35 9.96 56.61
C VAL A 3 0.21 10.61 55.34
N ARG A 4 1.49 11.03 55.32
CA ARG A 4 2.08 11.77 54.15
C ARG A 4 2.88 10.87 53.17
N PHE A 5 3.15 9.61 53.46
CA PHE A 5 3.95 8.76 52.59
C PHE A 5 3.15 7.87 51.62
N SER A 6 1.84 7.66 51.85
CA SER A 6 1.01 6.85 50.96
C SER A 6 0.60 7.60 49.68
N THR A 7 0.36 8.89 49.75
CA THR A 7 -0.14 9.71 48.63
C THR A 7 0.89 9.98 47.52
N GLN A 8 2.19 9.95 47.82
CA GLN A 8 3.22 10.13 46.78
C GLN A 8 3.51 8.84 46.00
N ARG A 9 3.42 7.68 46.66
CA ARG A 9 3.65 6.37 46.02
C ARG A 9 2.49 6.00 45.10
N GLU A 10 1.26 6.32 45.49
CA GLU A 10 0.06 6.11 44.64
C GLU A 10 0.02 7.05 43.43
N LYS A 11 0.54 8.26 43.56
CA LYS A 11 0.67 9.19 42.40
C LYS A 11 1.75 8.77 41.43
N SER A 12 2.87 8.20 41.88
CA SER A 12 3.94 7.74 40.99
C SER A 12 3.55 6.47 40.22
N VAL A 13 2.85 5.53 40.85
CA VAL A 13 2.36 4.31 40.19
C VAL A 13 1.26 4.59 39.15
N LYS A 14 0.40 5.61 39.43
CA LYS A 14 -0.59 6.06 38.44
C LYS A 14 0.03 6.84 37.27
N ALA A 15 1.11 7.59 37.51
CA ALA A 15 1.81 8.32 36.42
C ALA A 15 2.55 7.36 35.46
N ASP A 16 3.26 6.34 35.98
CA ASP A 16 3.93 5.34 35.16
C ASP A 16 2.93 4.47 34.35
N GLY A 17 1.78 4.13 34.93
CA GLY A 17 0.72 3.36 34.26
C GLY A 17 0.08 4.15 33.12
N GLY A 18 -0.13 5.46 33.26
CA GLY A 18 -0.72 6.34 32.27
C GLY A 18 0.19 6.57 31.06
N GLU A 19 1.49 6.81 31.27
CA GLU A 19 2.47 6.97 30.18
C GLU A 19 2.64 5.66 29.37
N PHE A 20 2.65 4.51 30.05
CA PHE A 20 2.71 3.21 29.38
C PHE A 20 1.46 2.93 28.53
N MET A 21 0.27 3.27 29.03
CA MET A 21 -0.99 3.15 28.29
C MET A 21 -1.03 4.11 27.10
N ALA A 22 -0.64 5.36 27.28
CA ALA A 22 -0.58 6.36 26.21
C ALA A 22 0.34 5.91 25.07
N GLY A 23 1.53 5.44 25.37
CA GLY A 23 2.49 4.91 24.39
C GLY A 23 1.93 3.72 23.58
N ASN A 24 1.15 2.84 24.21
CA ASN A 24 0.52 1.71 23.55
C ASN A 24 -0.58 2.13 22.55
N TYR A 25 -1.40 3.14 22.90
CA TYR A 25 -2.42 3.69 21.98
C TYR A 25 -1.78 4.31 20.75
N VAL A 26 -0.75 5.13 20.93
CA VAL A 26 -0.04 5.80 19.83
C VAL A 26 0.60 4.76 18.91
N LYS A 27 1.33 3.79 19.47
CA LYS A 27 1.99 2.73 18.70
C LYS A 27 0.99 1.85 17.93
N SER A 28 -0.07 1.41 18.59
CA SER A 28 -1.12 0.61 17.94
C SER A 28 -1.80 1.39 16.81
N THR A 29 -2.02 2.69 17.01
CA THR A 29 -2.61 3.58 15.99
C THR A 29 -1.67 3.74 14.80
N GLU A 30 -0.37 3.96 15.06
CA GLU A 30 0.64 4.08 14.01
C GLU A 30 0.71 2.81 13.17
N GLU A 31 0.70 1.63 13.79
CA GLU A 31 0.70 0.34 13.07
C GLU A 31 -0.54 0.18 12.16
N LYS A 32 -1.73 0.58 12.65
CA LYS A 32 -2.97 0.54 11.86
C LYS A 32 -2.91 1.51 10.67
N MET A 33 -2.44 2.75 10.88
CA MET A 33 -2.29 3.75 9.83
C MET A 33 -1.26 3.32 8.79
N LYS A 34 -0.12 2.80 9.22
CA LYS A 34 0.94 2.28 8.34
C LYS A 34 0.42 1.16 7.44
N LYS A 35 -0.30 0.18 7.99
CA LYS A 35 -0.92 -0.90 7.20
C LYS A 35 -1.92 -0.36 6.18
N SER A 36 -2.66 0.70 6.51
CA SER A 36 -3.57 1.35 5.57
C SER A 36 -2.82 2.01 4.42
N VAL A 37 -1.72 2.70 4.68
CA VAL A 37 -0.87 3.31 3.64
C VAL A 37 -0.22 2.23 2.77
N GLU A 38 0.29 1.17 3.37
CA GLU A 38 0.86 0.04 2.63
C GLU A 38 -0.17 -0.58 1.67
N LYS A 39 -1.41 -0.81 2.13
CA LYS A 39 -2.50 -1.30 1.28
C LYS A 39 -2.77 -0.38 0.09
N ILE A 40 -2.88 0.92 0.33
CA ILE A 40 -3.10 1.92 -0.72
C ILE A 40 -1.92 1.97 -1.70
N SER A 41 -0.69 1.86 -1.20
CA SER A 41 0.52 1.80 -2.03
C SER A 41 0.50 0.58 -2.97
N GLU A 42 0.11 -0.59 -2.47
CA GLU A 42 -0.03 -1.79 -3.30
C GLU A 42 -1.13 -1.62 -4.36
N GLU A 43 -2.29 -1.07 -3.97
CA GLU A 43 -3.38 -0.81 -4.91
C GLU A 43 -2.98 0.17 -6.02
N LEU A 44 -2.19 1.21 -5.69
CA LEU A 44 -1.62 2.13 -6.68
C LEU A 44 -0.61 1.46 -7.61
N LYS A 45 0.13 0.44 -7.17
CA LYS A 45 1.05 -0.32 -8.03
C LYS A 45 0.31 -1.11 -9.09
N HIS A 46 -0.85 -1.67 -8.75
CA HIS A 46 -1.70 -2.40 -9.69
C HIS A 46 -2.45 -1.50 -10.67
N LEU A 47 -2.48 -0.18 -10.43
CA LEU A 47 -3.07 0.76 -11.36
C LEU A 47 -2.24 0.82 -12.66
N ARG A 48 -2.85 0.40 -13.77
CA ARG A 48 -2.22 0.45 -15.09
C ARG A 48 -1.87 1.89 -15.46
N THR A 49 -0.61 2.14 -15.75
CA THR A 49 -0.10 3.48 -16.14
C THR A 49 0.39 3.54 -17.58
N GLY A 50 0.16 2.46 -18.34
CA GLY A 50 0.68 2.33 -19.72
C GLY A 50 2.17 1.97 -19.77
N ARG A 51 2.85 1.96 -18.63
CA ARG A 51 4.24 1.56 -18.51
C ARG A 51 4.37 0.04 -18.55
N ALA A 52 5.34 -0.45 -19.27
CA ALA A 52 5.72 -1.85 -19.22
C ALA A 52 6.30 -2.17 -17.83
N SER A 53 5.60 -2.96 -17.04
CA SER A 53 6.05 -3.41 -15.72
C SER A 53 6.01 -4.93 -15.63
N PRO A 54 7.03 -5.59 -15.07
CA PRO A 54 7.03 -7.04 -14.83
C PRO A 54 5.84 -7.51 -13.99
N ALA A 55 5.30 -6.63 -13.12
CA ALA A 55 4.12 -6.93 -12.31
C ALA A 55 2.89 -7.35 -13.13
N VAL A 56 2.80 -6.92 -14.39
CA VAL A 56 1.73 -7.34 -15.31
C VAL A 56 1.77 -8.85 -15.61
N LEU A 57 2.92 -9.49 -15.42
CA LEU A 57 3.15 -10.92 -15.69
C LEU A 57 3.00 -11.80 -14.43
N GLU A 58 2.79 -11.23 -13.24
CA GLU A 58 2.73 -11.99 -11.97
C GLU A 58 1.61 -13.03 -11.96
N ASP A 59 0.47 -12.69 -12.54
CA ASP A 59 -0.70 -13.56 -12.59
C ASP A 59 -0.66 -14.56 -13.78
N ILE A 60 0.31 -14.42 -14.71
CA ILE A 60 0.41 -15.30 -15.88
C ILE A 60 1.14 -16.57 -15.49
N LYS A 61 0.41 -17.68 -15.55
CA LYS A 61 0.93 -19.02 -15.29
C LYS A 61 0.95 -19.82 -16.58
N VAL A 62 2.02 -20.58 -16.75
CA VAL A 62 2.23 -21.49 -17.88
C VAL A 62 2.37 -22.90 -17.34
N ASP A 63 1.84 -23.88 -18.07
CA ASP A 63 2.07 -25.27 -17.73
C ASP A 63 3.55 -25.62 -17.96
N TYR A 64 4.23 -25.90 -16.88
CA TYR A 64 5.61 -26.31 -16.84
C TYR A 64 5.70 -27.75 -16.28
N TYR A 65 5.84 -28.74 -17.16
CA TYR A 65 5.84 -30.14 -16.80
C TYR A 65 4.63 -30.60 -15.96
N GLY A 66 3.43 -30.15 -16.33
CA GLY A 66 2.18 -30.49 -15.62
C GLY A 66 1.90 -29.64 -14.38
N THR A 67 2.74 -28.62 -14.11
CA THR A 67 2.55 -27.70 -12.96
C THR A 67 2.34 -26.26 -13.43
N PRO A 68 1.24 -25.59 -13.05
CA PRO A 68 1.04 -24.18 -13.38
C PRO A 68 2.09 -23.30 -12.67
N THR A 69 3.08 -22.81 -13.43
CA THR A 69 4.22 -22.06 -12.92
C THR A 69 4.16 -20.61 -13.43
N PRO A 70 4.38 -19.58 -12.57
CA PRO A 70 4.45 -18.20 -13.00
C PRO A 70 5.55 -17.96 -14.04
N VAL A 71 5.25 -17.18 -15.08
CA VAL A 71 6.21 -16.85 -16.16
C VAL A 71 7.50 -16.26 -15.62
N LEU A 72 7.42 -15.46 -14.54
CA LEU A 72 8.57 -14.85 -13.88
C LEU A 72 9.60 -15.87 -13.35
N GLN A 73 9.20 -17.11 -13.09
CA GLN A 73 10.09 -18.16 -12.56
C GLN A 73 10.79 -18.98 -13.67
N ILE A 74 10.23 -18.97 -14.88
CA ILE A 74 10.69 -19.82 -16.00
C ILE A 74 11.29 -19.04 -17.16
N ALA A 75 11.39 -17.70 -17.02
CA ALA A 75 11.92 -16.81 -18.06
C ALA A 75 12.68 -15.63 -17.46
N GLN A 76 13.67 -15.15 -18.22
CA GLN A 76 14.28 -13.85 -17.98
C GLN A 76 13.40 -12.76 -18.55
N ILE A 77 13.04 -11.76 -17.71
CA ILE A 77 12.23 -10.61 -18.11
C ILE A 77 13.14 -9.38 -18.27
N THR A 78 13.08 -8.77 -19.44
CA THR A 78 13.72 -7.47 -19.71
C THR A 78 12.64 -6.46 -20.02
N THR A 79 12.63 -5.34 -19.30
CA THR A 79 11.64 -4.29 -19.47
C THR A 79 12.29 -3.06 -20.07
N GLU A 80 11.74 -2.59 -21.16
CA GLU A 80 12.01 -1.31 -21.79
C GLU A 80 10.81 -0.40 -21.53
N GLU A 81 10.89 0.88 -21.89
CA GLU A 81 9.84 1.86 -21.58
C GLU A 81 8.42 1.39 -21.94
N ARG A 82 8.26 0.74 -23.09
CA ARG A 82 6.97 0.30 -23.63
C ARG A 82 6.97 -1.14 -24.13
N GLN A 83 7.95 -1.90 -23.75
CA GLN A 83 8.10 -3.27 -24.21
C GLN A 83 8.59 -4.17 -23.09
N ILE A 84 7.98 -5.32 -22.97
CA ILE A 84 8.50 -6.40 -22.15
C ILE A 84 8.99 -7.50 -23.09
N SER A 85 10.22 -7.90 -22.90
CA SER A 85 10.85 -9.04 -23.59
C SER A 85 10.97 -10.20 -22.62
N ILE A 86 10.36 -11.32 -22.96
CA ILE A 86 10.31 -12.55 -22.15
C ILE A 86 11.16 -13.60 -22.84
N LYS A 87 12.30 -13.94 -22.27
CA LYS A 87 13.20 -14.97 -22.75
C LYS A 87 13.12 -16.20 -21.85
N PRO A 88 12.39 -17.24 -22.24
CA PRO A 88 12.30 -18.45 -21.42
C PRO A 88 13.65 -19.19 -21.39
N TRP A 89 13.88 -19.93 -20.33
CA TRP A 89 15.05 -20.79 -20.19
C TRP A 89 15.03 -21.93 -21.21
N GLU A 90 13.83 -22.39 -21.58
CA GLU A 90 13.61 -23.44 -22.55
C GLU A 90 12.76 -22.91 -23.72
N ARG A 91 13.26 -23.09 -24.96
CA ARG A 91 12.58 -22.59 -26.17
C ARG A 91 11.20 -23.20 -26.41
N ASN A 92 10.96 -24.44 -25.96
CA ASN A 92 9.67 -25.12 -26.07
C ASN A 92 8.53 -24.37 -25.33
N LEU A 93 8.86 -23.50 -24.34
CA LEU A 93 7.89 -22.72 -23.59
C LEU A 93 7.39 -21.47 -24.34
N LEU A 94 8.04 -21.03 -25.42
CA LEU A 94 7.66 -19.80 -26.14
C LEU A 94 6.19 -19.80 -26.56
N GLY A 95 5.72 -20.88 -27.17
CA GLY A 95 4.33 -21.00 -27.61
C GLY A 95 3.32 -21.11 -26.45
N ALA A 96 3.73 -21.71 -25.34
CA ALA A 96 2.90 -21.78 -24.14
C ALA A 96 2.78 -20.42 -23.44
N ILE A 97 3.87 -19.65 -23.36
CA ILE A 97 3.89 -18.28 -22.84
C ILE A 97 3.03 -17.37 -23.72
N GLU A 98 3.19 -17.43 -25.05
CA GLU A 98 2.39 -16.66 -25.99
C GLU A 98 0.89 -16.91 -25.80
N LYS A 99 0.48 -18.19 -25.74
CA LYS A 99 -0.91 -18.57 -25.51
C LYS A 99 -1.45 -18.10 -24.17
N ALA A 100 -0.65 -18.22 -23.10
CA ALA A 100 -1.04 -17.77 -21.76
C ALA A 100 -1.24 -16.25 -21.70
N ILE A 101 -0.42 -15.48 -22.41
CA ILE A 101 -0.57 -14.01 -22.51
C ILE A 101 -1.83 -13.66 -23.31
N LEU A 102 -2.09 -14.33 -24.44
CA LEU A 102 -3.30 -14.11 -25.25
C LEU A 102 -4.59 -14.49 -24.51
N ALA A 103 -4.53 -15.51 -23.66
CA ALA A 103 -5.67 -15.96 -22.86
C ALA A 103 -5.90 -15.07 -21.62
N SER A 104 -4.94 -14.21 -21.27
CA SER A 104 -5.08 -13.30 -20.14
C SER A 104 -5.93 -12.08 -20.50
N ASP A 105 -6.60 -11.49 -19.48
CA ASP A 105 -7.40 -10.27 -19.63
C ASP A 105 -6.54 -8.99 -19.82
N LEU A 106 -5.26 -9.15 -20.16
CA LEU A 106 -4.35 -8.02 -20.36
C LEU A 106 -4.65 -7.23 -21.62
N GLY A 107 -5.30 -7.85 -22.62
CA GLY A 107 -5.59 -7.22 -23.91
C GLY A 107 -4.31 -6.88 -24.70
N LEU A 108 -3.20 -7.58 -24.44
CA LEU A 108 -1.92 -7.37 -25.08
C LEU A 108 -1.68 -8.42 -26.15
N THR A 109 -1.07 -8.03 -27.26
CA THR A 109 -0.69 -8.93 -28.34
C THR A 109 0.80 -9.26 -28.25
N PRO A 110 1.16 -10.48 -27.84
CA PRO A 110 2.55 -10.92 -27.84
C PRO A 110 3.03 -11.19 -29.27
N VAL A 111 4.30 -10.92 -29.52
CA VAL A 111 5.01 -11.28 -30.77
C VAL A 111 6.13 -12.24 -30.43
N ASN A 112 6.12 -13.41 -31.02
CA ASN A 112 7.12 -14.46 -30.85
C ASN A 112 8.12 -14.42 -32.01
N ASP A 113 9.38 -14.14 -31.73
CA ASP A 113 10.46 -14.12 -32.72
C ASP A 113 11.29 -15.42 -32.77
N GLY A 114 10.81 -16.47 -32.10
CA GLY A 114 11.48 -17.77 -32.02
C GLY A 114 12.56 -17.92 -30.94
N ASN A 115 12.92 -16.82 -30.26
CA ASN A 115 13.85 -16.77 -29.12
C ASN A 115 13.28 -16.05 -27.91
N VAL A 116 12.42 -15.06 -28.17
CA VAL A 116 11.86 -14.14 -27.16
C VAL A 116 10.41 -13.85 -27.50
N VAL A 117 9.55 -13.78 -26.52
CA VAL A 117 8.19 -13.25 -26.65
C VAL A 117 8.23 -11.77 -26.26
N ARG A 118 7.82 -10.90 -27.16
CA ARG A 118 7.77 -9.44 -26.96
C ARG A 118 6.33 -8.98 -26.78
N ILE A 119 6.10 -8.14 -25.80
CA ILE A 119 4.81 -7.51 -25.53
C ILE A 119 5.01 -6.01 -25.64
N SER A 120 4.31 -5.39 -26.61
CA SER A 120 4.35 -3.95 -26.81
C SER A 120 3.14 -3.28 -26.15
N PHE A 121 3.38 -2.20 -25.43
CA PHE A 121 2.36 -1.39 -24.77
C PHE A 121 2.08 -0.17 -25.64
N PRO A 122 0.86 0.03 -26.15
CA PRO A 122 0.53 1.22 -26.91
C PRO A 122 0.64 2.48 -26.06
N SER A 123 1.00 3.60 -26.68
CA SER A 123 1.03 4.89 -25.98
C SER A 123 -0.38 5.25 -25.52
N PRO A 124 -0.57 5.57 -24.24
CA PRO A 124 -1.86 6.02 -23.77
C PRO A 124 -2.24 7.38 -24.36
N THR A 125 -3.50 7.58 -24.67
CA THR A 125 -4.02 8.89 -25.05
C THR A 125 -4.06 9.82 -23.84
N THR A 126 -4.11 11.13 -24.05
CA THR A 126 -4.26 12.11 -22.97
C THR A 126 -5.51 11.85 -22.13
N GLU A 127 -6.60 11.44 -22.76
CA GLU A 127 -7.85 11.08 -22.07
C GLU A 127 -7.68 9.85 -21.16
N GLN A 128 -6.93 8.84 -21.62
CA GLN A 128 -6.62 7.65 -20.82
C GLN A 128 -5.76 8.02 -19.60
N ARG A 129 -4.76 8.87 -19.77
CA ARG A 129 -3.94 9.37 -18.65
C ARG A 129 -4.78 10.09 -17.61
N GLN A 130 -5.67 11.00 -18.05
CA GLN A 130 -6.59 11.71 -17.14
C GLN A 130 -7.51 10.76 -16.38
N LYS A 131 -8.02 9.72 -17.02
CA LYS A 131 -8.81 8.68 -16.34
C LYS A 131 -7.99 7.94 -15.27
N TRP A 132 -6.74 7.63 -15.56
CA TRP A 132 -5.86 6.96 -14.58
C TRP A 132 -5.50 7.87 -13.40
N VAL A 133 -5.20 9.15 -13.66
CA VAL A 133 -4.99 10.15 -12.59
C VAL A 133 -6.23 10.28 -11.70
N LYS A 134 -7.42 10.34 -12.31
CA LYS A 134 -8.67 10.38 -11.55
C LYS A 134 -8.83 9.13 -10.66
N LYS A 135 -8.56 7.95 -11.20
CA LYS A 135 -8.63 6.70 -10.45
C LYS A 135 -7.61 6.64 -9.33
N ALA A 136 -6.36 7.09 -9.57
CA ALA A 136 -5.34 7.20 -8.54
C ALA A 136 -5.80 8.13 -7.39
N LYS A 137 -6.42 9.27 -7.73
CA LYS A 137 -6.97 10.20 -6.75
C LYS A 137 -8.08 9.58 -5.91
N GLU A 138 -8.97 8.80 -6.51
CA GLU A 138 -10.04 8.08 -5.80
C GLU A 138 -9.45 7.11 -4.77
N ILE A 139 -8.45 6.30 -5.15
CA ILE A 139 -7.74 5.35 -4.27
C ILE A 139 -7.09 6.10 -3.08
N ILE A 140 -6.43 7.21 -3.35
CA ILE A 140 -5.80 8.04 -2.28
C ILE A 140 -6.85 8.61 -1.33
N GLU A 141 -7.97 9.12 -1.82
CA GLU A 141 -9.03 9.65 -0.95
C GLU A 141 -9.66 8.55 -0.08
N GLU A 142 -9.83 7.33 -0.59
CA GLU A 142 -10.23 6.18 0.22
C GLU A 142 -9.23 5.92 1.36
N GLY A 143 -7.93 5.99 1.08
CA GLY A 143 -6.86 5.90 2.09
C GLY A 143 -6.95 6.99 3.15
N LYS A 144 -7.16 8.23 2.78
CA LYS A 144 -7.33 9.35 3.71
C LYS A 144 -8.57 9.18 4.60
N ILE A 145 -9.67 8.67 4.02
CA ILE A 145 -10.88 8.35 4.78
C ILE A 145 -10.59 7.26 5.81
N ALA A 146 -9.86 6.20 5.43
CA ALA A 146 -9.47 5.12 6.34
C ALA A 146 -8.62 5.66 7.52
N ILE A 147 -7.62 6.51 7.26
CA ILE A 147 -6.79 7.14 8.29
C ILE A 147 -7.64 8.00 9.23
N ARG A 148 -8.56 8.82 8.70
CA ARG A 148 -9.47 9.65 9.51
C ARG A 148 -10.41 8.78 10.37
N ASN A 149 -10.86 7.64 9.86
CA ASN A 149 -11.68 6.69 10.61
C ASN A 149 -10.88 6.07 11.76
N ILE A 150 -9.65 5.59 11.50
CA ILE A 150 -8.76 5.06 12.55
C ILE A 150 -8.56 6.09 13.66
N ARG A 151 -8.27 7.35 13.32
CA ARG A 151 -8.17 8.44 14.31
C ARG A 151 -9.44 8.55 15.14
N ARG A 152 -10.60 8.64 14.49
CA ARG A 152 -11.90 8.83 15.17
C ARG A 152 -12.20 7.69 16.13
N ASP A 153 -11.95 6.45 15.72
CA ASP A 153 -12.23 5.27 16.51
C ASP A 153 -11.34 5.21 17.77
N VAL A 154 -10.04 5.51 17.61
CA VAL A 154 -9.11 5.54 18.75
C VAL A 154 -9.42 6.68 19.71
N LEU A 155 -9.73 7.89 19.20
CA LEU A 155 -10.12 9.00 20.08
C LEU A 155 -11.42 8.74 20.84
N LYS A 156 -12.35 7.98 20.24
CA LYS A 156 -13.55 7.52 20.95
C LYS A 156 -13.19 6.57 22.07
N GLU A 157 -12.35 5.57 21.79
CA GLU A 157 -11.88 4.61 22.79
C GLU A 157 -11.16 5.29 23.96
N VAL A 158 -10.27 6.24 23.69
CA VAL A 158 -9.56 7.04 24.70
C VAL A 158 -10.54 7.84 25.58
N LYS A 159 -11.58 8.45 24.98
CA LYS A 159 -12.61 9.18 25.72
C LYS A 159 -13.44 8.27 26.62
N ASP A 160 -13.78 7.08 26.17
CA ASP A 160 -14.52 6.12 26.99
C ASP A 160 -13.66 5.61 28.15
N LYS A 161 -12.38 5.33 27.93
CA LYS A 161 -11.41 4.98 29.00
C LYS A 161 -11.18 6.12 30.01
N LYS A 162 -11.24 7.36 29.58
CA LYS A 162 -11.22 8.51 30.50
C LYS A 162 -12.46 8.53 31.40
N LYS A 163 -13.67 8.27 30.83
CA LYS A 163 -14.92 8.21 31.64
C LYS A 163 -14.85 7.11 32.68
N ASP A 164 -14.24 5.97 32.34
CA ASP A 164 -14.02 4.86 33.25
C ASP A 164 -12.92 5.13 34.30
N GLY A 165 -12.22 6.28 34.21
CA GLY A 165 -11.17 6.69 35.14
C GLY A 165 -9.82 5.99 34.92
N GLU A 166 -9.66 5.27 33.81
CA GLU A 166 -8.42 4.55 33.46
C GLU A 166 -7.35 5.50 32.87
N ILE A 167 -7.77 6.60 32.25
CA ILE A 167 -6.90 7.61 31.60
C ILE A 167 -7.16 8.98 32.25
N SER A 168 -6.08 9.71 32.58
CA SER A 168 -6.18 11.09 33.09
C SER A 168 -6.53 12.07 31.98
N GLU A 169 -7.02 13.28 32.35
CA GLU A 169 -7.30 14.34 31.38
C GLU A 169 -6.02 14.81 30.65
N ASP A 170 -4.89 14.84 31.36
CA ASP A 170 -3.63 15.26 30.77
C ASP A 170 -3.08 14.21 29.79
N ASP A 171 -3.26 12.91 30.08
CA ASP A 171 -2.89 11.82 29.17
C ASP A 171 -3.80 11.79 27.94
N GLU A 172 -5.11 12.02 28.09
CA GLU A 172 -6.04 12.18 26.96
C GLU A 172 -5.54 13.26 26.00
N LYS A 173 -5.21 14.47 26.50
CA LYS A 173 -4.71 15.57 25.69
C LYS A 173 -3.40 15.25 24.97
N LYS A 174 -2.48 14.53 25.64
CA LYS A 174 -1.23 14.07 25.03
C LYS A 174 -1.51 13.08 23.89
N ILE A 175 -2.34 12.06 24.14
CA ILE A 175 -2.73 11.07 23.15
C ILE A 175 -3.42 11.72 21.94
N GLU A 176 -4.38 12.63 22.18
CA GLU A 176 -5.07 13.36 21.09
C GLU A 176 -4.07 14.09 20.19
N LYS A 177 -3.09 14.81 20.80
CA LYS A 177 -2.07 15.54 20.06
C LYS A 177 -1.18 14.61 19.24
N GLU A 178 -0.72 13.50 19.82
CA GLU A 178 0.15 12.56 19.12
C GLU A 178 -0.59 11.84 17.98
N ILE A 179 -1.84 11.43 18.19
CA ILE A 179 -2.67 10.83 17.15
C ILE A 179 -2.96 11.82 16.03
N GLN A 180 -3.15 13.12 16.35
CA GLN A 180 -3.29 14.14 15.32
C GLN A 180 -2.01 14.27 14.50
N ASN A 181 -0.84 14.34 15.13
CA ASN A 181 0.45 14.40 14.44
C ASN A 181 0.66 13.17 13.52
N LEU A 182 0.30 11.96 13.99
CA LEU A 182 0.35 10.75 13.17
C LEU A 182 -0.60 10.84 11.98
N THR A 183 -1.82 11.34 12.20
CA THR A 183 -2.80 11.52 11.13
C THR A 183 -2.27 12.44 10.04
N ASP A 184 -1.69 13.59 10.42
CA ASP A 184 -1.15 14.56 9.48
C ASP A 184 0.06 14.00 8.73
N LYS A 185 0.94 13.26 9.42
CA LYS A 185 2.08 12.54 8.82
C LYS A 185 1.63 11.57 7.72
N TYR A 186 0.66 10.69 8.02
CA TYR A 186 0.22 9.67 7.08
C TYR A 186 -0.65 10.21 5.94
N ILE A 187 -1.41 11.28 6.18
CA ILE A 187 -2.09 12.01 5.10
C ILE A 187 -1.07 12.63 4.14
N ALA A 188 -0.02 13.29 4.66
CA ALA A 188 1.03 13.86 3.84
C ALA A 188 1.81 12.78 3.05
N GLU A 189 1.98 11.57 3.61
CA GLU A 189 2.58 10.43 2.92
C GLU A 189 1.71 9.97 1.75
N LEU A 190 0.38 9.87 1.93
CA LEU A 190 -0.56 9.57 0.85
C LEU A 190 -0.54 10.64 -0.25
N ASP A 191 -0.45 11.93 0.11
CA ASP A 191 -0.34 13.01 -0.86
C ASP A 191 0.93 12.88 -1.72
N LYS A 192 2.07 12.54 -1.11
CA LYS A 192 3.32 12.27 -1.83
C LYS A 192 3.21 11.04 -2.76
N LEU A 193 2.53 9.98 -2.32
CA LEU A 193 2.27 8.83 -3.18
C LEU A 193 1.44 9.22 -4.40
N PHE A 194 0.43 10.08 -4.22
CA PHE A 194 -0.36 10.61 -5.33
C PHE A 194 0.49 11.45 -6.30
N GLU A 195 1.24 12.42 -5.80
CA GLU A 195 2.11 13.29 -6.62
C GLU A 195 3.10 12.46 -7.46
N ASN A 196 3.72 11.45 -6.85
CA ASN A 196 4.64 10.57 -7.56
C ASN A 196 3.92 9.76 -8.66
N LYS A 197 2.72 9.24 -8.34
CA LYS A 197 1.94 8.47 -9.29
C LYS A 197 1.37 9.32 -10.42
N GLU A 198 0.94 10.54 -10.13
CA GLU A 198 0.49 11.50 -11.15
C GLU A 198 1.61 11.85 -12.12
N LYS A 199 2.82 12.15 -11.61
CA LYS A 199 4.00 12.38 -12.45
C LYS A 199 4.31 11.16 -13.32
N GLU A 200 4.33 9.96 -12.73
CA GLU A 200 4.54 8.71 -13.47
C GLU A 200 3.54 8.54 -14.62
N ILE A 201 2.27 8.87 -14.41
CA ILE A 201 1.22 8.77 -15.45
C ILE A 201 1.37 9.85 -16.52
N MET A 202 1.78 11.06 -16.15
CA MET A 202 1.79 12.21 -17.05
C MET A 202 3.09 12.37 -17.84
N GLU A 203 4.23 11.91 -17.32
CA GLU A 203 5.55 12.00 -17.96
C GLU A 203 5.75 11.00 -19.11
N PHE A 204 4.79 10.16 -19.39
CA PHE A 204 4.82 9.12 -20.46
C PHE A 204 4.13 9.58 -21.75
#